data_122c296d2c517a1f60eeceb7f2b49fa6
#
_entry.id   122c296d2c517a1f60eeceb7f2b49fa6
#
_cell.length_a   1.000
_cell.length_b   1.000
_cell.length_c   1.000
_cell.angle_alpha   90.00
_cell.angle_beta   90.00
_cell.angle_gamma   90.00
#
_symmetry.space_group_name_H-M   'P 1'
#
loop_
_entity.id
_entity.type
_entity.pdbx_description
1 polymer ?
#
loop_
_entity_poly.entity_id
_entity_poly.type
_entity_poly.pdbx_seq_one_letter_code
_entity_poly.pdbx_strand_id
1 'polypeptide(L)'
;MYDFLLQPKNRINSNESREIAMLHGRGHLSGNTNGKTAARVVFVTLMLCFVLPVSFAFAASDGRPDNVLVLHSYDQELAWTDRQNEGILDTFADAEENCRIYVEYMDCRNYPDDRNLEHLRDYYRYKYEDRKIDLVITTDEVALKFALDNRAELFSDAPVVFSGVNEVTAKEIIGERTGVTGVTEEIDPVGTVKAAFGIDPDIRRIYVVYDSTADGVIHGEYTIGTIRGYAPGTEVTGLSSDDPEAVFETVSRADDNSIVVCTAFTAGNAADMQEIDHFCRALGSDSRVPVYHLFDIGFGNGAAGGSMVSGRLMGEEAANVALRILRGEDASAIPFVKKNTTRYVFDYKVLQRFNIDTALLPENSEIINKPDSYLEDNRGMVLAAVVVIVTLLIFITVLLFYLKRLQ
;
A
#
# COMPACT_ATOMS: atom_id res chain seq x y z
N MET A 1 1.98 -39.38 20.82
CA MET A 1 1.54 -40.73 20.64
C MET A 1 1.37 -40.94 19.15
N TYR A 2 2.32 -41.76 18.58
CA TYR A 2 2.43 -42.29 17.22
C TYR A 2 2.55 -41.27 16.05
N ASP A 3 3.75 -41.00 15.51
CA ASP A 3 4.77 -41.84 14.85
C ASP A 3 4.28 -42.58 13.63
N PHE A 4 4.91 -42.33 12.51
CA PHE A 4 5.55 -43.25 11.56
C PHE A 4 5.66 -42.55 10.19
N LEU A 5 6.80 -42.11 9.79
CA LEU A 5 8.03 -42.69 9.23
C LEU A 5 7.98 -42.92 7.71
N LEU A 6 8.90 -42.27 7.06
CA LEU A 6 9.93 -42.73 6.12
C LEU A 6 9.58 -42.99 4.66
N GLN A 7 10.35 -42.27 3.90
CA GLN A 7 10.80 -42.47 2.53
C GLN A 7 11.34 -43.90 2.23
N PRO A 8 11.62 -44.35 0.97
CA PRO A 8 12.75 -43.76 0.24
C PRO A 8 12.68 -43.71 -1.31
N LYS A 9 13.53 -42.86 -1.84
CA LYS A 9 14.35 -42.92 -3.06
C LYS A 9 14.29 -44.17 -3.92
N ASN A 10 14.23 -44.02 -5.26
CA ASN A 10 15.26 -44.60 -6.12
C ASN A 10 15.45 -43.85 -7.45
N ARG A 11 16.70 -43.75 -7.75
CA ARG A 11 17.42 -43.23 -8.94
C ARG A 11 17.52 -44.32 -10.02
N ILE A 12 18.05 -43.87 -11.19
CA ILE A 12 18.86 -44.60 -12.21
C ILE A 12 18.02 -45.02 -13.44
N ASN A 13 18.39 -44.83 -14.63
CA ASN A 13 19.52 -44.42 -15.43
C ASN A 13 19.14 -44.56 -16.92
N SER A 14 19.47 -43.65 -17.71
CA SER A 14 20.35 -43.58 -18.90
C SER A 14 20.29 -44.70 -19.93
N ASN A 15 20.25 -44.25 -21.17
CA ASN A 15 20.96 -44.76 -22.37
C ASN A 15 20.44 -46.00 -23.08
N GLU A 16 20.25 -45.85 -24.34
CA GLU A 16 20.87 -46.41 -25.54
C GLU A 16 19.90 -46.33 -26.72
N SER A 17 20.16 -45.54 -27.71
CA SER A 17 21.04 -45.72 -28.85
C SER A 17 20.65 -46.80 -29.85
N ARG A 18 20.34 -46.36 -31.07
CA ARG A 18 20.71 -46.93 -32.39
C ARG A 18 20.20 -48.33 -32.73
N GLU A 19 19.66 -48.57 -33.84
CA GLU A 19 20.20 -48.69 -35.20
C GLU A 19 19.15 -49.30 -36.16
N ILE A 20 19.10 -48.78 -37.39
CA ILE A 20 19.18 -49.42 -38.70
C ILE A 20 18.07 -50.44 -39.11
N ALA A 21 17.37 -50.19 -40.16
CA ALA A 21 17.67 -50.80 -41.46
C ALA A 21 16.73 -50.40 -42.60
N MET A 22 17.34 -50.06 -43.69
CA MET A 22 16.72 -49.91 -45.00
C MET A 22 16.09 -51.25 -45.49
N LEU A 23 15.00 -51.16 -46.19
CA LEU A 23 14.74 -52.10 -47.33
C LEU A 23 13.95 -51.39 -48.45
N HIS A 24 14.49 -51.51 -49.61
CA HIS A 24 14.01 -51.08 -50.91
C HIS A 24 12.66 -51.74 -51.27
N GLY A 25 11.85 -50.95 -51.92
CA GLY A 25 10.69 -51.46 -52.68
C GLY A 25 10.25 -50.43 -53.74
N ARG A 26 10.76 -50.55 -54.92
CA ARG A 26 10.27 -49.85 -56.14
C ARG A 26 8.86 -50.29 -56.47
N GLY A 27 7.96 -49.31 -56.64
CA GLY A 27 6.65 -49.56 -57.26
C GLY A 27 6.19 -48.30 -57.99
N HIS A 28 6.34 -48.28 -59.27
CA HIS A 28 5.66 -47.36 -60.18
C HIS A 28 4.14 -47.47 -60.02
N LEU A 29 3.43 -46.37 -59.99
CA LEU A 29 2.26 -46.17 -60.87
C LEU A 29 1.59 -44.79 -60.64
N SER A 30 1.42 -44.10 -61.75
CA SER A 30 0.22 -43.38 -62.18
C SER A 30 -0.34 -42.23 -61.36
N GLY A 31 -0.32 -41.06 -62.01
CA GLY A 31 -0.87 -39.82 -61.54
C GLY A 31 -2.35 -39.82 -61.19
N ASN A 32 -2.65 -39.08 -60.18
CA ASN A 32 -3.99 -38.64 -59.93
C ASN A 32 -4.02 -37.15 -59.57
N THR A 33 -4.60 -36.35 -60.41
CA THR A 33 -4.67 -34.87 -60.36
C THR A 33 -5.59 -34.34 -59.31
N ASN A 34 -6.19 -35.21 -58.48
CA ASN A 34 -7.16 -34.80 -57.42
C ASN A 34 -6.53 -34.37 -56.09
N GLY A 35 -5.23 -34.68 -55.83
CA GLY A 35 -4.56 -34.32 -54.58
C GLY A 35 -4.24 -32.82 -54.46
N LYS A 36 -4.03 -32.14 -55.59
CA LYS A 36 -3.72 -30.69 -55.57
C LYS A 36 -4.94 -29.82 -55.31
N THR A 37 -6.14 -30.28 -55.65
CA THR A 37 -7.39 -29.55 -55.35
C THR A 37 -7.82 -29.74 -53.90
N ALA A 38 -7.67 -30.93 -53.32
CA ALA A 38 -7.94 -31.21 -51.92
C ALA A 38 -6.96 -30.44 -50.97
N ALA A 39 -5.65 -30.42 -51.32
CA ALA A 39 -4.66 -29.66 -50.58
C ALA A 39 -4.89 -28.13 -50.60
N ARG A 40 -5.38 -27.61 -51.76
CA ARG A 40 -5.74 -26.18 -51.87
C ARG A 40 -7.00 -25.84 -51.09
N VAL A 41 -8.01 -26.69 -51.05
CA VAL A 41 -9.23 -26.48 -50.28
C VAL A 41 -8.92 -26.53 -48.78
N VAL A 42 -8.10 -27.49 -48.29
CA VAL A 42 -7.66 -27.58 -46.90
C VAL A 42 -6.81 -26.36 -46.51
N PHE A 43 -5.92 -25.88 -47.37
CA PHE A 43 -5.09 -24.71 -47.10
C PHE A 43 -5.91 -23.42 -47.07
N VAL A 44 -6.89 -23.25 -47.96
CA VAL A 44 -7.79 -22.10 -47.94
C VAL A 44 -8.76 -22.14 -46.76
N THR A 45 -9.22 -23.32 -46.33
CA THR A 45 -10.06 -23.45 -45.12
C THR A 45 -9.26 -23.21 -43.85
N LEU A 46 -8.01 -23.67 -43.76
CA LEU A 46 -7.10 -23.34 -42.66
C LEU A 46 -6.73 -21.84 -42.63
N MET A 47 -6.54 -21.20 -43.79
CA MET A 47 -6.28 -19.76 -43.84
C MET A 47 -7.51 -18.92 -43.51
N LEU A 48 -8.72 -19.38 -43.84
CA LEU A 48 -9.96 -18.72 -43.41
C LEU A 48 -10.24 -18.87 -41.92
N CYS A 49 -9.80 -19.95 -41.27
CA CYS A 49 -9.87 -20.10 -39.80
C CYS A 49 -8.89 -19.20 -39.07
N PHE A 50 -7.78 -18.74 -39.70
CA PHE A 50 -6.83 -17.79 -39.12
C PHE A 50 -7.21 -16.32 -39.33
N VAL A 51 -8.22 -16.03 -40.15
CA VAL A 51 -8.70 -14.67 -40.47
C VAL A 51 -10.06 -14.38 -39.79
N LEU A 52 -10.53 -15.26 -38.90
CA LEU A 52 -11.59 -14.86 -37.99
C LEU A 52 -10.97 -13.84 -37.04
N PRO A 53 -11.36 -12.54 -37.12
CA PRO A 53 -11.00 -11.62 -36.09
C PRO A 53 -11.57 -12.23 -34.78
N VAL A 54 -10.73 -12.53 -33.82
CA VAL A 54 -11.17 -12.59 -32.44
C VAL A 54 -11.66 -11.17 -32.18
N SER A 55 -12.94 -10.95 -32.41
CA SER A 55 -13.61 -9.76 -31.93
C SER A 55 -13.54 -9.90 -30.41
N PHE A 56 -12.49 -9.32 -29.84
CA PHE A 56 -12.62 -8.81 -28.47
C PHE A 56 -13.82 -7.88 -28.56
N ALA A 57 -14.94 -8.35 -28.05
CA ALA A 57 -16.05 -7.48 -27.75
C ALA A 57 -15.53 -6.55 -26.66
N PHE A 58 -14.88 -5.45 -27.07
CA PHE A 58 -14.91 -4.24 -26.26
C PHE A 58 -16.41 -3.99 -26.08
N ALA A 59 -16.91 -4.20 -24.87
CA ALA A 59 -18.20 -3.68 -24.49
C ALA A 59 -18.12 -2.19 -24.84
N ALA A 60 -18.81 -1.79 -25.89
CA ALA A 60 -18.88 -0.39 -26.24
C ALA A 60 -19.52 0.29 -25.03
N SER A 61 -18.75 1.10 -24.33
CA SER A 61 -19.27 2.02 -23.34
C SER A 61 -20.43 2.75 -24.00
N ASP A 62 -21.59 2.78 -23.38
CA ASP A 62 -22.77 3.50 -23.88
C ASP A 62 -22.55 5.03 -23.88
N GLY A 63 -21.32 5.48 -23.64
CA GLY A 63 -20.89 6.87 -23.62
C GLY A 63 -21.27 7.61 -22.34
N ARG A 64 -21.96 6.96 -21.40
CA ARG A 64 -22.20 7.54 -20.07
C ARG A 64 -20.96 7.39 -19.19
N PRO A 65 -20.77 8.30 -18.22
CA PRO A 65 -19.71 8.12 -17.23
C PRO A 65 -19.99 6.89 -16.34
N ASP A 66 -18.94 6.16 -15.97
CA ASP A 66 -19.01 5.10 -14.99
C ASP A 66 -19.25 5.70 -13.60
N ASN A 67 -20.26 5.20 -12.87
CA ASN A 67 -20.59 5.65 -11.54
C ASN A 67 -19.81 4.84 -10.51
N VAL A 68 -18.84 5.46 -9.88
CA VAL A 68 -18.01 4.88 -8.82
C VAL A 68 -18.50 5.38 -7.46
N LEU A 69 -18.81 4.47 -6.56
CA LEU A 69 -19.14 4.81 -5.18
C LEU A 69 -17.92 4.54 -4.30
N VAL A 70 -17.45 5.55 -3.59
CA VAL A 70 -16.48 5.42 -2.49
C VAL A 70 -17.27 5.44 -1.19
N LEU A 71 -17.17 4.36 -0.42
CA LEU A 71 -17.87 4.16 0.83
C LEU A 71 -16.87 4.02 1.97
N HIS A 72 -16.80 5.03 2.81
CA HIS A 72 -15.92 5.06 3.97
C HIS A 72 -16.64 4.53 5.22
N SER A 73 -15.96 3.65 5.98
CA SER A 73 -16.49 3.16 7.27
C SER A 73 -16.63 4.28 8.29
N TYR A 74 -15.73 5.25 8.27
CA TYR A 74 -15.61 6.29 9.29
C TYR A 74 -15.96 7.66 8.72
N ASP A 75 -15.88 8.67 9.59
CA ASP A 75 -16.18 10.06 9.28
C ASP A 75 -15.04 10.79 8.55
N GLN A 76 -15.35 11.95 8.04
CA GLN A 76 -14.44 12.80 7.27
C GLN A 76 -13.37 13.47 8.15
N GLU A 77 -13.55 13.53 9.48
CA GLU A 77 -12.59 14.16 10.39
C GLU A 77 -11.44 13.21 10.77
N LEU A 78 -11.59 11.91 10.47
CA LEU A 78 -10.53 10.95 10.70
C LEU A 78 -9.43 11.10 9.62
N ALA A 79 -8.23 11.50 10.03
CA ALA A 79 -7.12 11.71 9.12
C ALA A 79 -6.78 10.48 8.24
N TRP A 80 -7.00 9.27 8.75
CA TRP A 80 -6.86 8.03 7.99
C TRP A 80 -7.84 7.95 6.81
N THR A 81 -9.12 8.23 7.09
CA THR A 81 -10.19 8.25 6.08
C THR A 81 -9.92 9.33 5.03
N ASP A 82 -9.56 10.54 5.47
CA ASP A 82 -9.27 11.66 4.57
C ASP A 82 -8.10 11.36 3.65
N ARG A 83 -7.02 10.78 4.16
CA ARG A 83 -5.85 10.42 3.33
C ARG A 83 -6.19 9.34 2.32
N GLN A 84 -6.97 8.30 2.69
CA GLN A 84 -7.44 7.31 1.73
C GLN A 84 -8.30 7.98 0.65
N ASN A 85 -9.22 8.86 1.05
CA ASN A 85 -10.08 9.58 0.12
C ASN A 85 -9.27 10.48 -0.84
N GLU A 86 -8.27 11.22 -0.33
CA GLU A 86 -7.35 12.01 -1.17
C GLU A 86 -6.66 11.13 -2.22
N GLY A 87 -6.07 9.99 -1.81
CA GLY A 87 -5.41 9.08 -2.72
C GLY A 87 -6.35 8.55 -3.80
N ILE A 88 -7.58 8.20 -3.43
CA ILE A 88 -8.60 7.76 -4.37
C ILE A 88 -8.94 8.88 -5.37
N LEU A 89 -9.32 10.05 -4.87
CA LEU A 89 -9.80 11.15 -5.71
C LEU A 89 -8.70 11.68 -6.65
N ASP A 90 -7.48 11.84 -6.17
CA ASP A 90 -6.36 12.32 -6.98
C ASP A 90 -6.03 11.33 -8.11
N THR A 91 -6.03 10.02 -7.81
CA THR A 91 -5.79 8.99 -8.83
C THR A 91 -6.85 9.00 -9.93
N PHE A 92 -8.13 9.17 -9.57
CA PHE A 92 -9.19 9.31 -10.57
C PHE A 92 -9.14 10.64 -11.32
N ALA A 93 -8.70 11.72 -10.67
CA ALA A 93 -8.54 13.03 -11.33
C ALA A 93 -7.41 13.02 -12.38
N ASP A 94 -6.36 12.25 -12.13
CA ASP A 94 -5.24 12.09 -13.04
C ASP A 94 -5.51 11.07 -14.17
N ALA A 95 -6.55 10.26 -14.01
CA ALA A 95 -6.94 9.28 -15.01
C ALA A 95 -7.78 9.90 -16.14
N GLU A 96 -7.65 9.36 -17.36
CA GLU A 96 -8.41 9.81 -18.53
C GLU A 96 -9.83 9.22 -18.59
N GLU A 97 -10.22 8.40 -17.61
CA GLU A 97 -11.50 7.70 -17.56
C GLU A 97 -12.67 8.67 -17.27
N ASN A 98 -13.75 8.49 -18.01
CA ASN A 98 -14.98 9.26 -17.82
C ASN A 98 -15.78 8.69 -16.63
N CYS A 99 -15.36 9.02 -15.41
CA CYS A 99 -15.98 8.54 -14.18
C CYS A 99 -16.74 9.66 -13.44
N ARG A 100 -17.81 9.27 -12.76
CA ARG A 100 -18.50 10.10 -11.78
C ARG A 100 -18.36 9.46 -10.41
N ILE A 101 -17.69 10.15 -9.49
CA ILE A 101 -17.40 9.63 -8.15
C ILE A 101 -18.41 10.18 -7.17
N TYR A 102 -18.98 9.28 -6.37
CA TYR A 102 -19.81 9.57 -5.23
C TYR A 102 -19.07 9.15 -3.97
N VAL A 103 -18.97 10.02 -2.97
CA VAL A 103 -18.30 9.74 -1.71
C VAL A 103 -19.33 9.74 -0.59
N GLU A 104 -19.34 8.68 0.21
CA GLU A 104 -20.22 8.46 1.35
C GLU A 104 -19.40 8.10 2.58
N TYR A 105 -19.82 8.64 3.72
CA TYR A 105 -19.23 8.37 5.03
C TYR A 105 -20.26 7.70 5.91
N MET A 106 -19.98 6.51 6.42
CA MET A 106 -20.93 5.74 7.25
C MET A 106 -20.90 6.18 8.71
N ASP A 107 -19.83 6.88 9.11
CA ASP A 107 -19.63 7.41 10.46
C ASP A 107 -19.80 6.34 11.58
N CYS A 108 -19.32 5.11 11.27
CA CYS A 108 -19.49 3.97 12.19
C CYS A 108 -18.61 4.07 13.43
N ARG A 109 -17.67 5.01 13.48
CA ARG A 109 -16.90 5.29 14.68
C ARG A 109 -17.75 5.99 15.75
N ASN A 110 -18.52 6.99 15.35
CA ASN A 110 -19.40 7.74 16.22
C ASN A 110 -20.73 7.00 16.48
N TYR A 111 -21.17 6.22 15.49
CA TYR A 111 -22.43 5.46 15.54
C TYR A 111 -22.18 3.98 15.19
N PRO A 112 -21.58 3.19 16.13
CA PRO A 112 -21.14 1.81 15.84
C PRO A 112 -22.27 0.77 15.88
N ASP A 113 -23.52 1.16 16.12
CA ASP A 113 -24.64 0.25 16.32
C ASP A 113 -25.29 -0.19 14.99
N ASP A 114 -25.96 -1.35 15.02
CA ASP A 114 -26.65 -1.92 13.85
C ASP A 114 -27.77 -1.00 13.34
N ARG A 115 -28.34 -0.14 14.19
CA ARG A 115 -29.37 0.81 13.81
C ARG A 115 -28.84 1.84 12.82
N ASN A 116 -27.59 2.29 12.99
CA ASN A 116 -26.95 3.17 12.03
C ASN A 116 -26.87 2.49 10.65
N LEU A 117 -26.43 1.23 10.61
CA LEU A 117 -26.35 0.47 9.36
C LEU A 117 -27.71 0.27 8.69
N GLU A 118 -28.79 0.06 9.47
CA GLU A 118 -30.14 -0.03 8.95
C GLU A 118 -30.60 1.31 8.32
N HIS A 119 -30.36 2.43 9.00
CA HIS A 119 -30.68 3.76 8.47
C HIS A 119 -29.87 4.09 7.21
N LEU A 120 -28.58 3.77 7.18
CA LEU A 120 -27.74 3.96 5.99
C LEU A 120 -28.24 3.11 4.83
N ARG A 121 -28.63 1.86 5.06
CA ARG A 121 -29.22 1.01 4.02
C ARG A 121 -30.46 1.63 3.41
N ASP A 122 -31.39 2.12 4.24
CA ASP A 122 -32.63 2.75 3.77
C ASP A 122 -32.36 4.06 3.03
N TYR A 123 -31.39 4.86 3.52
CA TYR A 123 -30.97 6.09 2.88
C TYR A 123 -30.31 5.84 1.53
N TYR A 124 -29.39 4.89 1.43
CA TYR A 124 -28.71 4.57 0.18
C TYR A 124 -29.65 3.91 -0.83
N ARG A 125 -30.62 3.11 -0.40
CA ARG A 125 -31.70 2.62 -1.27
C ARG A 125 -32.42 3.77 -1.95
N TYR A 126 -32.84 4.79 -1.19
CA TYR A 126 -33.48 5.98 -1.73
C TYR A 126 -32.53 6.79 -2.63
N LYS A 127 -31.29 7.00 -2.18
CA LYS A 127 -30.33 7.87 -2.87
C LYS A 127 -29.88 7.31 -4.22
N TYR A 128 -29.75 6.00 -4.34
CA TYR A 128 -29.24 5.30 -5.52
C TYR A 128 -30.29 4.52 -6.30
N GLU A 129 -31.60 4.65 -5.99
CA GLU A 129 -32.70 3.92 -6.62
C GLU A 129 -32.65 4.01 -8.16
N ASP A 130 -32.42 5.20 -8.71
CA ASP A 130 -32.37 5.46 -10.15
C ASP A 130 -30.95 5.49 -10.75
N ARG A 131 -29.96 4.98 -10.00
CA ARG A 131 -28.56 5.04 -10.40
C ARG A 131 -27.93 3.66 -10.40
N LYS A 132 -27.46 3.24 -11.57
CA LYS A 132 -26.60 2.08 -11.63
C LYS A 132 -25.22 2.46 -11.09
N ILE A 133 -24.76 1.79 -10.05
CA ILE A 133 -23.38 1.85 -9.59
C ILE A 133 -22.59 0.82 -10.41
N ASP A 134 -21.47 1.22 -10.98
CA ASP A 134 -20.64 0.39 -11.83
C ASP A 134 -19.46 -0.22 -11.06
N LEU A 135 -19.05 0.42 -9.96
CA LEU A 135 -17.99 -0.05 -9.07
C LEU A 135 -18.14 0.57 -7.68
N VAL A 136 -17.83 -0.19 -6.62
CA VAL A 136 -17.77 0.28 -5.24
C VAL A 136 -16.33 0.16 -4.72
N ILE A 137 -15.78 1.25 -4.17
CA ILE A 137 -14.56 1.23 -3.38
C ILE A 137 -14.98 1.36 -1.92
N THR A 138 -14.49 0.48 -1.06
CA THR A 138 -14.76 0.54 0.38
C THR A 138 -13.47 0.78 1.15
N THR A 139 -13.52 1.56 2.22
CA THR A 139 -12.41 1.66 3.16
C THR A 139 -12.80 1.07 4.50
N ASP A 140 -11.89 0.26 5.02
CA ASP A 140 -12.00 -0.46 6.29
C ASP A 140 -13.12 -1.52 6.32
N GLU A 141 -13.20 -2.30 7.41
CA GLU A 141 -13.99 -3.54 7.48
C GLU A 141 -15.50 -3.32 7.41
N VAL A 142 -16.00 -2.27 8.08
CA VAL A 142 -17.43 -2.03 8.21
C VAL A 142 -18.04 -1.71 6.85
N ALA A 143 -17.40 -0.86 6.07
CA ALA A 143 -17.86 -0.51 4.72
C ALA A 143 -17.76 -1.72 3.77
N LEU A 144 -16.68 -2.52 3.87
CA LEU A 144 -16.54 -3.75 3.08
C LEU A 144 -17.69 -4.71 3.37
N LYS A 145 -17.94 -5.00 4.64
CA LYS A 145 -19.03 -5.90 5.04
C LYS A 145 -20.38 -5.36 4.60
N PHE A 146 -20.65 -4.08 4.86
CA PHE A 146 -21.90 -3.43 4.48
C PHE A 146 -22.14 -3.47 2.96
N ALA A 147 -21.11 -3.15 2.18
CA ALA A 147 -21.20 -3.16 0.72
C ALA A 147 -21.51 -4.56 0.20
N LEU A 148 -20.85 -5.60 0.73
CA LEU A 148 -21.05 -6.98 0.29
C LEU A 148 -22.41 -7.54 0.70
N ASP A 149 -22.88 -7.22 1.90
CA ASP A 149 -24.17 -7.71 2.40
C ASP A 149 -25.37 -7.05 1.68
N ASN A 150 -25.20 -5.84 1.13
CA ASN A 150 -26.24 -5.10 0.44
C ASN A 150 -25.98 -4.93 -1.07
N ARG A 151 -24.99 -5.61 -1.63
CA ARG A 151 -24.46 -5.42 -2.99
C ARG A 151 -25.51 -5.50 -4.08
N ALA A 152 -26.31 -6.58 -4.07
CA ALA A 152 -27.35 -6.80 -5.08
C ALA A 152 -28.51 -5.81 -4.92
N GLU A 153 -28.84 -5.45 -3.69
CA GLU A 153 -29.97 -4.57 -3.39
C GLU A 153 -29.67 -3.11 -3.71
N LEU A 154 -28.48 -2.62 -3.28
CA LEU A 154 -28.16 -1.18 -3.32
C LEU A 154 -27.25 -0.79 -4.47
N PHE A 155 -26.36 -1.69 -4.92
CA PHE A 155 -25.24 -1.33 -5.78
C PHE A 155 -25.21 -2.09 -7.10
N SER A 156 -26.37 -2.59 -7.58
CA SER A 156 -26.50 -3.24 -8.90
C SER A 156 -25.55 -4.42 -9.11
N ASP A 157 -25.17 -5.11 -8.04
CA ASP A 157 -24.19 -6.20 -8.05
C ASP A 157 -22.78 -5.78 -8.55
N ALA A 158 -22.45 -4.49 -8.40
CA ALA A 158 -21.19 -3.91 -8.84
C ALA A 158 -19.97 -4.62 -8.22
N PRO A 159 -18.82 -4.73 -8.89
CA PRO A 159 -17.59 -5.19 -8.30
C PRO A 159 -17.17 -4.29 -7.12
N VAL A 160 -16.50 -4.89 -6.13
CA VAL A 160 -16.05 -4.20 -4.93
C VAL A 160 -14.53 -4.24 -4.83
N VAL A 161 -13.92 -3.07 -4.59
CA VAL A 161 -12.51 -2.91 -4.27
C VAL A 161 -12.39 -2.42 -2.85
N PHE A 162 -11.77 -3.18 -1.96
CA PHE A 162 -11.56 -2.76 -0.59
C PHE A 162 -10.16 -2.16 -0.37
N SER A 163 -10.03 -1.35 0.66
CA SER A 163 -8.78 -0.74 1.15
C SER A 163 -8.81 -0.70 2.68
N GLY A 164 -7.65 -0.77 3.33
CA GLY A 164 -7.55 -0.62 4.79
C GLY A 164 -8.09 -1.81 5.59
N VAL A 165 -8.03 -3.03 5.03
CA VAL A 165 -8.46 -4.26 5.72
C VAL A 165 -7.31 -5.25 5.69
N ASN A 166 -6.96 -5.85 6.83
CA ASN A 166 -5.95 -6.89 6.86
C ASN A 166 -6.43 -8.16 6.08
N GLU A 167 -5.49 -8.94 5.56
CA GLU A 167 -5.80 -10.05 4.65
C GLU A 167 -6.72 -11.11 5.28
N VAL A 168 -6.53 -11.42 6.56
CA VAL A 168 -7.31 -12.45 7.26
C VAL A 168 -8.76 -12.01 7.38
N THR A 169 -8.97 -10.81 7.90
CA THR A 169 -10.31 -10.21 8.05
C THR A 169 -11.00 -10.03 6.69
N ALA A 170 -10.27 -9.56 5.67
CA ALA A 170 -10.82 -9.43 4.33
C ALA A 170 -11.33 -10.78 3.78
N LYS A 171 -10.55 -11.85 3.94
CA LYS A 171 -10.97 -13.20 3.50
C LYS A 171 -12.18 -13.72 4.27
N GLU A 172 -12.25 -13.46 5.57
CA GLU A 172 -13.41 -13.85 6.40
C GLU A 172 -14.68 -13.10 5.97
N ILE A 173 -14.58 -11.79 5.76
CA ILE A 173 -15.72 -10.96 5.32
C ILE A 173 -16.17 -11.36 3.91
N ILE A 174 -15.25 -11.58 2.99
CA ILE A 174 -15.56 -11.92 1.59
C ILE A 174 -16.16 -13.33 1.50
N GLY A 175 -15.61 -14.32 2.21
CA GLY A 175 -16.06 -15.69 2.15
C GLY A 175 -15.99 -16.25 0.72
N GLU A 176 -17.11 -16.78 0.23
CA GLU A 176 -17.24 -17.35 -1.14
C GLU A 176 -17.70 -16.32 -2.20
N ARG A 177 -17.86 -15.05 -1.83
CA ARG A 177 -18.33 -14.00 -2.77
C ARG A 177 -17.29 -13.73 -3.85
N THR A 178 -17.75 -13.52 -5.08
CA THR A 178 -16.92 -13.20 -6.25
C THR A 178 -17.06 -11.73 -6.65
N GLY A 179 -16.20 -11.25 -7.55
CA GLY A 179 -16.21 -9.85 -7.97
C GLY A 179 -15.70 -8.89 -6.88
N VAL A 180 -14.80 -9.38 -6.03
CA VAL A 180 -14.22 -8.62 -4.91
C VAL A 180 -12.71 -8.77 -4.95
N THR A 181 -12.02 -7.65 -4.86
CA THR A 181 -10.57 -7.58 -4.67
C THR A 181 -10.22 -6.32 -3.87
N GLY A 182 -8.95 -6.05 -3.65
CA GLY A 182 -8.57 -4.83 -2.96
C GLY A 182 -7.13 -4.79 -2.51
N VAL A 183 -6.86 -3.84 -1.62
CA VAL A 183 -5.54 -3.52 -1.07
C VAL A 183 -5.54 -3.88 0.40
N THR A 184 -4.71 -4.85 0.78
CA THR A 184 -4.60 -5.27 2.18
C THR A 184 -3.68 -4.35 2.97
N GLU A 185 -4.04 -4.15 4.22
CA GLU A 185 -3.23 -3.41 5.17
C GLU A 185 -2.10 -4.30 5.71
N GLU A 186 -0.87 -3.97 5.32
CA GLU A 186 0.32 -4.74 5.70
C GLU A 186 1.31 -3.81 6.43
N ILE A 187 1.42 -3.95 7.75
CA ILE A 187 2.42 -3.22 8.54
C ILE A 187 3.83 -3.78 8.33
N ASP A 188 4.85 -2.92 8.44
CA ASP A 188 6.26 -3.27 8.24
C ASP A 188 7.12 -3.07 9.50
N PRO A 189 6.99 -3.93 10.53
CA PRO A 189 7.81 -3.85 11.73
C PRO A 189 9.29 -4.06 11.44
N VAL A 190 9.63 -4.93 10.47
CA VAL A 190 11.03 -5.21 10.11
C VAL A 190 11.68 -4.01 9.46
N GLY A 191 11.01 -3.34 8.51
CA GLY A 191 11.53 -2.12 7.89
C GLY A 191 11.77 -1.02 8.92
N THR A 192 10.81 -0.81 9.82
CA THR A 192 10.92 0.18 10.90
C THR A 192 12.11 -0.11 11.82
N VAL A 193 12.23 -1.34 12.32
CA VAL A 193 13.33 -1.71 13.24
C VAL A 193 14.66 -1.73 12.52
N LYS A 194 14.70 -2.16 11.25
CA LYS A 194 15.91 -2.09 10.42
C LYS A 194 16.41 -0.66 10.24
N ALA A 195 15.49 0.29 10.02
CA ALA A 195 15.83 1.71 9.96
C ALA A 195 16.39 2.19 11.31
N ALA A 196 15.73 1.83 12.42
CA ALA A 196 16.20 2.18 13.77
C ALA A 196 17.59 1.62 14.06
N PHE A 197 17.89 0.36 13.74
CA PHE A 197 19.23 -0.23 13.89
C PHE A 197 20.28 0.38 12.94
N GLY A 198 19.86 0.85 11.77
CA GLY A 198 20.74 1.60 10.87
C GLY A 198 21.16 2.95 11.45
N ILE A 199 20.28 3.56 12.23
CA ILE A 199 20.52 4.81 12.97
C ILE A 199 21.35 4.55 14.24
N ASP A 200 20.95 3.57 15.03
CA ASP A 200 21.61 3.21 16.30
C ASP A 200 21.75 1.68 16.39
N PRO A 201 22.96 1.14 16.16
CA PRO A 201 23.23 -0.30 16.26
C PRO A 201 23.29 -0.81 17.71
N ASP A 202 23.29 0.09 18.69
CA ASP A 202 23.39 -0.26 20.12
C ASP A 202 22.03 -0.50 20.79
N ILE A 203 20.94 -0.47 20.04
CA ILE A 203 19.59 -0.79 20.53
C ILE A 203 19.57 -2.22 21.09
N ARG A 204 19.07 -2.36 22.31
CA ARG A 204 18.96 -3.65 23.05
C ARG A 204 17.53 -3.95 23.50
N ARG A 205 16.66 -2.92 23.57
CA ARG A 205 15.29 -3.06 24.03
C ARG A 205 14.32 -2.33 23.14
N ILE A 206 13.19 -2.96 22.85
CA ILE A 206 12.10 -2.40 22.03
C ILE A 206 10.80 -2.53 22.83
N TYR A 207 10.16 -1.40 23.06
CA TYR A 207 8.80 -1.35 23.61
C TYR A 207 7.81 -1.27 22.47
N VAL A 208 6.84 -2.20 22.40
CA VAL A 208 5.77 -2.18 21.41
C VAL A 208 4.50 -1.70 22.07
N VAL A 209 4.00 -0.54 21.67
CA VAL A 209 2.76 0.05 22.20
C VAL A 209 1.60 -0.32 21.29
N TYR A 210 0.54 -0.88 21.86
CA TYR A 210 -0.69 -1.30 21.15
C TYR A 210 -1.88 -1.24 22.10
N ASP A 211 -3.12 -1.15 21.58
CA ASP A 211 -4.35 -1.13 22.37
C ASP A 211 -5.00 -2.52 22.49
N SER A 212 -6.04 -2.64 23.32
CA SER A 212 -6.76 -3.89 23.58
C SER A 212 -7.90 -4.16 22.59
N THR A 213 -8.07 -3.36 21.55
CA THR A 213 -8.99 -3.69 20.46
C THR A 213 -8.55 -4.98 19.77
N ALA A 214 -9.47 -5.67 19.11
CA ALA A 214 -9.13 -6.91 18.40
C ALA A 214 -7.98 -6.69 17.40
N ASP A 215 -8.03 -5.61 16.62
CA ASP A 215 -6.98 -5.25 15.65
C ASP A 215 -5.70 -4.80 16.34
N GLY A 216 -5.79 -4.00 17.40
CA GLY A 216 -4.62 -3.58 18.19
C GLY A 216 -3.83 -4.75 18.74
N VAL A 217 -4.52 -5.77 19.29
CA VAL A 217 -3.87 -7.00 19.79
C VAL A 217 -3.24 -7.79 18.64
N ILE A 218 -3.93 -7.95 17.51
CA ILE A 218 -3.39 -8.65 16.33
C ILE A 218 -2.12 -7.95 15.84
N HIS A 219 -2.15 -6.63 15.66
CA HIS A 219 -0.99 -5.85 15.22
C HIS A 219 0.15 -5.85 16.24
N GLY A 220 -0.18 -5.74 17.53
CA GLY A 220 0.80 -5.78 18.63
C GLY A 220 1.53 -7.12 18.70
N GLU A 221 0.80 -8.22 18.74
CA GLU A 221 1.38 -9.57 18.79
C GLU A 221 2.17 -9.91 17.53
N TYR A 222 1.65 -9.57 16.36
CA TYR A 222 2.36 -9.72 15.08
C TYR A 222 3.67 -8.93 15.09
N THR A 223 3.65 -7.67 15.52
CA THR A 223 4.82 -6.81 15.62
C THR A 223 5.87 -7.40 16.57
N ILE A 224 5.47 -7.79 17.78
CA ILE A 224 6.35 -8.42 18.77
C ILE A 224 6.98 -9.70 18.24
N GLY A 225 6.17 -10.59 17.64
CA GLY A 225 6.63 -11.85 17.08
C GLY A 225 7.61 -11.64 15.92
N THR A 226 7.31 -10.71 15.03
CA THR A 226 8.12 -10.38 13.86
C THR A 226 9.46 -9.76 14.26
N ILE A 227 9.47 -8.83 15.21
CA ILE A 227 10.71 -8.20 15.72
C ILE A 227 11.59 -9.23 16.43
N ARG A 228 11.01 -10.10 17.28
CA ARG A 228 11.77 -11.19 17.93
C ARG A 228 12.40 -12.15 16.93
N GLY A 229 11.70 -12.44 15.83
CA GLY A 229 12.24 -13.27 14.74
C GLY A 229 13.38 -12.60 13.99
N TYR A 230 13.29 -11.30 13.76
CA TYR A 230 14.30 -10.52 13.03
C TYR A 230 15.54 -10.21 13.89
N ALA A 231 15.35 -9.84 15.17
CA ALA A 231 16.41 -9.42 16.10
C ALA A 231 16.38 -10.25 17.40
N PRO A 232 16.76 -11.55 17.36
CA PRO A 232 16.60 -12.46 18.49
C PRO A 232 17.44 -12.09 19.72
N GLY A 233 18.41 -11.19 19.59
CA GLY A 233 19.22 -10.67 20.70
C GLY A 233 18.64 -9.43 21.38
N THR A 234 17.50 -8.92 20.94
CA THR A 234 16.85 -7.71 21.44
C THR A 234 15.69 -8.08 22.37
N GLU A 235 15.60 -7.43 23.51
CA GLU A 235 14.45 -7.58 24.40
C GLU A 235 13.25 -6.83 23.83
N VAL A 236 12.12 -7.54 23.65
CA VAL A 236 10.89 -6.95 23.11
C VAL A 236 9.76 -7.09 24.12
N THR A 237 9.23 -5.96 24.60
CA THR A 237 8.17 -5.88 25.61
C THR A 237 6.94 -5.17 25.05
N GLY A 238 5.77 -5.79 25.16
CA GLY A 238 4.50 -5.15 24.83
C GLY A 238 4.03 -4.23 25.96
N LEU A 239 3.49 -3.07 25.59
CA LEU A 239 2.87 -2.11 26.50
C LEU A 239 1.46 -1.83 26.01
N SER A 240 0.44 -2.07 26.87
CA SER A 240 -0.94 -1.73 26.52
C SER A 240 -1.19 -0.25 26.71
N SER A 241 -1.73 0.40 25.70
CA SER A 241 -2.12 1.80 25.72
C SER A 241 -3.44 2.07 26.46
N ASP A 242 -4.12 1.03 26.95
CA ASP A 242 -5.29 1.18 27.82
C ASP A 242 -4.93 1.77 29.19
N ASP A 243 -3.64 1.75 29.54
CA ASP A 243 -3.07 2.46 30.68
C ASP A 243 -1.98 3.44 30.17
N PRO A 244 -2.37 4.60 29.64
CA PRO A 244 -1.45 5.59 29.12
C PRO A 244 -0.41 6.05 30.15
N GLU A 245 -0.80 6.17 31.42
CA GLU A 245 0.10 6.60 32.50
C GLU A 245 1.25 5.60 32.68
N ALA A 246 0.95 4.28 32.69
CA ALA A 246 1.97 3.24 32.77
C ALA A 246 2.89 3.23 31.54
N VAL A 247 2.35 3.49 30.33
CA VAL A 247 3.16 3.63 29.13
C VAL A 247 4.11 4.81 29.26
N PHE A 248 3.60 6.00 29.61
CA PHE A 248 4.43 7.22 29.75
C PHE A 248 5.48 7.08 30.84
N GLU A 249 5.14 6.48 32.00
CA GLU A 249 6.10 6.19 33.06
C GLU A 249 7.23 5.29 32.55
N THR A 250 6.89 4.22 31.81
CA THR A 250 7.87 3.28 31.27
C THR A 250 8.81 3.95 30.28
N VAL A 251 8.27 4.67 29.28
CA VAL A 251 9.09 5.29 28.23
C VAL A 251 9.92 6.47 28.72
N SER A 252 9.43 7.19 29.74
CA SER A 252 10.20 8.29 30.37
C SER A 252 11.41 7.82 31.14
N ARG A 253 11.42 6.55 31.57
CA ARG A 253 12.53 5.90 32.33
C ARG A 253 13.31 4.90 31.46
N ALA A 254 13.01 4.80 30.17
CA ALA A 254 13.68 3.88 29.27
C ALA A 254 15.18 4.18 29.20
N ASP A 255 15.99 3.12 29.10
CA ASP A 255 17.43 3.24 28.90
C ASP A 255 17.75 3.78 27.51
N ASP A 256 18.88 4.47 27.38
CA ASP A 256 19.27 5.12 26.12
C ASP A 256 19.39 4.15 24.91
N ASN A 257 19.60 2.84 25.15
CA ASN A 257 19.65 1.78 24.12
C ASN A 257 18.26 1.19 23.83
N SER A 258 17.19 1.94 24.07
CA SER A 258 15.82 1.50 23.83
C SER A 258 15.15 2.34 22.75
N ILE A 259 14.15 1.76 22.13
CA ILE A 259 13.20 2.48 21.26
C ILE A 259 11.77 2.08 21.59
N VAL A 260 10.83 2.89 21.13
CA VAL A 260 9.40 2.58 21.18
C VAL A 260 8.90 2.38 19.74
N VAL A 261 8.13 1.34 19.51
CA VAL A 261 7.40 1.11 18.26
C VAL A 261 5.91 1.15 18.56
N CYS A 262 5.21 2.12 18.00
CA CYS A 262 3.76 2.29 18.16
C CYS A 262 3.05 1.66 16.97
N THR A 263 2.09 0.76 17.24
CA THR A 263 1.18 0.22 16.22
C THR A 263 0.01 1.18 16.01
N ALA A 264 -1.04 0.77 15.32
CA ALA A 264 -2.26 1.56 15.27
C ALA A 264 -2.79 1.75 16.69
N PHE A 265 -3.12 2.97 17.02
CA PHE A 265 -3.68 3.34 18.30
C PHE A 265 -5.08 3.91 18.07
N THR A 266 -6.08 3.17 18.53
CA THR A 266 -7.45 3.63 18.63
C THR A 266 -7.78 3.62 20.12
N ALA A 267 -7.51 4.71 20.81
CA ALA A 267 -7.64 4.80 22.26
C ALA A 267 -9.03 4.34 22.73
N GLY A 268 -9.13 3.13 23.23
CA GLY A 268 -10.27 2.58 23.96
C GLY A 268 -11.64 2.88 23.31
N ASN A 269 -12.62 3.25 24.10
CA ASN A 269 -13.93 3.71 23.59
C ASN A 269 -13.90 5.17 23.09
N ALA A 270 -12.75 5.81 23.03
CA ALA A 270 -12.60 7.18 22.63
C ALA A 270 -12.34 7.25 21.14
N ALA A 271 -13.39 7.38 20.44
CA ALA A 271 -13.48 7.67 19.02
C ALA A 271 -12.97 9.08 18.64
N ASP A 272 -12.25 9.78 19.50
CA ASP A 272 -11.82 11.15 19.26
C ASP A 272 -10.38 11.22 18.74
N MET A 273 -10.21 11.76 17.53
CA MET A 273 -8.88 12.05 16.97
C MET A 273 -8.04 12.94 17.87
N GLN A 274 -8.67 13.83 18.64
CA GLN A 274 -7.94 14.66 19.60
C GLN A 274 -7.28 13.82 20.70
N GLU A 275 -7.89 12.71 21.08
CA GLU A 275 -7.30 11.80 22.08
C GLU A 275 -6.14 11.00 21.48
N ILE A 276 -6.26 10.53 20.23
CA ILE A 276 -5.16 9.86 19.52
C ILE A 276 -3.97 10.82 19.35
N ASP A 277 -4.21 12.02 18.87
CA ASP A 277 -3.18 13.04 18.70
C ASP A 277 -2.58 13.46 20.03
N HIS A 278 -3.39 13.55 21.08
CA HIS A 278 -2.92 13.85 22.44
C HIS A 278 -2.03 12.74 22.97
N PHE A 279 -2.44 11.48 22.83
CA PHE A 279 -1.62 10.33 23.24
C PHE A 279 -0.31 10.28 22.46
N CYS A 280 -0.34 10.35 21.16
CA CYS A 280 0.85 10.33 20.30
C CYS A 280 1.82 11.47 20.65
N ARG A 281 1.27 12.66 20.90
CA ARG A 281 2.05 13.84 21.31
C ARG A 281 2.66 13.67 22.70
N ALA A 282 1.89 13.17 23.68
CA ALA A 282 2.39 12.89 25.00
C ALA A 282 3.47 11.80 24.96
N LEU A 283 3.21 10.71 24.24
CA LEU A 283 4.18 9.63 24.04
C LEU A 283 5.48 10.16 23.43
N GLY A 284 5.38 10.93 22.35
CA GLY A 284 6.55 11.50 21.67
C GLY A 284 7.29 12.55 22.52
N SER A 285 6.55 13.38 23.29
CA SER A 285 7.14 14.47 24.11
C SER A 285 7.80 13.93 25.37
N ASP A 286 7.16 12.98 26.03
CA ASP A 286 7.59 12.46 27.33
C ASP A 286 8.60 11.31 27.19
N SER A 287 8.66 10.70 26.01
CA SER A 287 9.64 9.65 25.75
C SER A 287 11.06 10.17 25.80
N ARG A 288 11.91 9.46 26.56
CA ARG A 288 13.35 9.69 26.63
C ARG A 288 14.08 9.12 25.41
N VAL A 289 13.46 8.21 24.68
CA VAL A 289 14.02 7.46 23.56
C VAL A 289 13.18 7.69 22.29
N PRO A 290 13.72 7.45 21.08
CA PRO A 290 12.98 7.64 19.84
C PRO A 290 11.74 6.77 19.78
N VAL A 291 10.61 7.36 19.35
CA VAL A 291 9.34 6.68 19.09
C VAL A 291 9.18 6.52 17.59
N TYR A 292 8.92 5.29 17.14
CA TYR A 292 8.65 4.95 15.74
C TYR A 292 7.20 4.52 15.59
N HIS A 293 6.60 4.82 14.44
CA HIS A 293 5.23 4.44 14.11
C HIS A 293 5.19 3.42 12.97
N LEU A 294 4.18 2.55 12.96
CA LEU A 294 3.88 1.62 11.86
C LEU A 294 2.73 2.12 10.96
N PHE A 295 2.01 3.14 11.41
CA PHE A 295 0.94 3.82 10.67
C PHE A 295 1.21 5.32 10.63
N ASP A 296 0.70 5.99 9.61
CA ASP A 296 0.78 7.44 9.50
C ASP A 296 -0.28 8.19 10.33
N ILE A 297 -1.15 7.45 11.06
CA ILE A 297 -2.10 8.01 12.02
C ILE A 297 -1.34 8.57 13.22
N GLY A 298 -1.64 9.81 13.59
CA GLY A 298 -1.00 10.51 14.70
C GLY A 298 0.47 10.87 14.46
N PHE A 299 1.01 10.58 13.27
CA PHE A 299 2.38 10.95 12.92
C PHE A 299 2.53 12.47 12.75
N GLY A 300 3.71 12.99 13.14
CA GLY A 300 3.96 14.44 13.21
C GLY A 300 3.75 15.03 14.61
N ASN A 301 3.31 14.21 15.55
CA ASN A 301 3.07 14.57 16.95
C ASN A 301 4.20 14.11 17.90
N GLY A 302 5.46 14.05 17.44
CA GLY A 302 6.63 13.76 18.28
C GLY A 302 7.27 12.39 18.04
N ALA A 303 6.77 11.58 17.12
CA ALA A 303 7.44 10.37 16.68
C ALA A 303 8.60 10.69 15.72
N ALA A 304 9.69 9.92 15.80
CA ALA A 304 10.88 10.09 14.98
C ALA A 304 10.64 9.68 13.51
N GLY A 305 9.86 8.62 13.28
CA GLY A 305 9.59 8.11 11.95
C GLY A 305 9.20 6.63 11.93
N GLY A 306 9.40 5.98 10.78
CA GLY A 306 9.19 4.55 10.59
C GLY A 306 8.92 4.17 9.14
N SER A 307 8.80 2.87 8.88
CA SER A 307 8.19 2.33 7.68
C SER A 307 6.68 2.22 7.94
N MET A 308 5.94 3.21 7.50
CA MET A 308 4.54 3.39 7.91
C MET A 308 3.58 3.05 6.78
N VAL A 309 2.49 2.37 7.13
CA VAL A 309 1.33 2.26 6.24
C VAL A 309 0.76 3.65 6.04
N SER A 310 0.55 4.01 4.79
CA SER A 310 0.03 5.31 4.39
C SER A 310 -1.38 5.20 3.88
N GLY A 311 -2.33 5.88 4.52
CA GLY A 311 -3.71 5.95 4.06
C GLY A 311 -3.80 6.46 2.62
N ARG A 312 -3.00 7.46 2.26
CA ARG A 312 -2.97 8.00 0.88
C ARG A 312 -2.55 6.94 -0.14
N LEU A 313 -1.44 6.22 0.10
CA LEU A 313 -0.99 5.16 -0.81
C LEU A 313 -2.00 4.01 -0.89
N MET A 314 -2.67 3.68 0.21
CA MET A 314 -3.75 2.70 0.22
C MET A 314 -4.88 3.13 -0.71
N GLY A 315 -5.29 4.39 -0.64
CA GLY A 315 -6.30 4.97 -1.53
C GLY A 315 -5.87 4.98 -2.99
N GLU A 316 -4.63 5.39 -3.27
CA GLU A 316 -4.04 5.40 -4.63
C GLU A 316 -4.07 3.99 -5.25
N GLU A 317 -3.60 2.98 -4.51
CA GLU A 317 -3.60 1.59 -5.00
C GLU A 317 -5.02 1.03 -5.17
N ALA A 318 -5.97 1.37 -4.29
CA ALA A 318 -7.37 0.97 -4.45
C ALA A 318 -7.99 1.59 -5.71
N ALA A 319 -7.73 2.87 -5.97
CA ALA A 319 -8.19 3.53 -7.20
C ALA A 319 -7.53 2.93 -8.45
N ASN A 320 -6.24 2.60 -8.41
CA ASN A 320 -5.56 1.92 -9.51
C ASN A 320 -6.18 0.56 -9.82
N VAL A 321 -6.54 -0.21 -8.80
CA VAL A 321 -7.28 -1.48 -8.97
C VAL A 321 -8.66 -1.23 -9.56
N ALA A 322 -9.38 -0.23 -9.07
CA ALA A 322 -10.69 0.16 -9.57
C ALA A 322 -10.65 0.54 -11.06
N LEU A 323 -9.67 1.34 -11.47
CA LEU A 323 -9.46 1.71 -12.88
C LEU A 323 -9.19 0.51 -13.79
N ARG A 324 -8.45 -0.51 -13.32
CA ARG A 324 -8.27 -1.77 -14.06
C ARG A 324 -9.59 -2.49 -14.30
N ILE A 325 -10.45 -2.53 -13.28
CA ILE A 325 -11.77 -3.16 -13.38
C ILE A 325 -12.67 -2.39 -14.36
N LEU A 326 -12.68 -1.06 -14.31
CA LEU A 326 -13.44 -0.22 -15.24
C LEU A 326 -12.95 -0.37 -16.68
N ARG A 327 -11.67 -0.69 -16.88
CA ARG A 327 -11.08 -1.04 -18.19
C ARG A 327 -11.39 -2.47 -18.64
N GLY A 328 -12.16 -3.23 -17.86
CA GLY A 328 -12.68 -4.57 -18.22
C GLY A 328 -11.93 -5.75 -17.63
N GLU A 329 -11.03 -5.55 -16.66
CA GLU A 329 -10.41 -6.65 -15.94
C GLU A 329 -11.39 -7.24 -14.90
N ASP A 330 -11.47 -8.56 -14.81
CA ASP A 330 -12.34 -9.22 -13.84
C ASP A 330 -11.78 -9.02 -12.41
N ALA A 331 -12.56 -8.43 -11.53
CA ALA A 331 -12.19 -8.23 -10.13
C ALA A 331 -11.78 -9.52 -9.43
N SER A 332 -12.42 -10.66 -9.76
CA SER A 332 -12.08 -11.95 -9.18
C SER A 332 -10.73 -12.49 -9.66
N ALA A 333 -10.20 -12.00 -10.77
CA ALA A 333 -8.90 -12.40 -11.31
C ALA A 333 -7.74 -11.55 -10.75
N ILE A 334 -8.03 -10.41 -10.14
CA ILE A 334 -7.03 -9.53 -9.56
C ILE A 334 -6.68 -10.02 -8.15
N PRO A 335 -5.42 -10.42 -7.88
CA PRO A 335 -5.01 -10.76 -6.52
C PRO A 335 -4.99 -9.52 -5.63
N PHE A 336 -5.14 -9.73 -4.32
CA PHE A 336 -5.00 -8.63 -3.35
C PHE A 336 -3.64 -7.96 -3.47
N VAL A 337 -3.65 -6.63 -3.48
CA VAL A 337 -2.44 -5.81 -3.50
C VAL A 337 -1.88 -5.73 -2.08
N LYS A 338 -0.60 -6.12 -1.91
CA LYS A 338 0.11 -6.18 -0.62
C LYS A 338 1.34 -5.29 -0.56
N LYS A 339 1.58 -4.49 -1.59
CA LYS A 339 2.80 -3.70 -1.74
C LYS A 339 2.45 -2.26 -2.09
N ASN A 340 3.45 -1.40 -1.95
CA ASN A 340 3.37 0.03 -2.26
C ASN A 340 2.46 0.82 -1.31
N THR A 341 2.07 0.25 -0.18
CA THR A 341 1.22 0.91 0.82
C THR A 341 2.01 1.45 2.00
N THR A 342 3.32 1.14 2.09
CA THR A 342 4.23 1.63 3.13
C THR A 342 5.27 2.56 2.55
N ARG A 343 5.72 3.53 3.35
CA ARG A 343 6.83 4.42 3.04
C ARG A 343 7.63 4.75 4.28
N TYR A 344 8.93 5.03 4.10
CA TYR A 344 9.75 5.60 5.16
C TYR A 344 9.45 7.08 5.30
N VAL A 345 8.97 7.48 6.47
CA VAL A 345 8.73 8.90 6.80
C VAL A 345 9.39 9.22 8.14
N PHE A 346 10.05 10.38 8.21
CA PHE A 346 10.74 10.83 9.42
C PHE A 346 10.44 12.30 9.69
N ASP A 347 10.37 12.67 10.98
CA ASP A 347 10.18 14.06 11.41
C ASP A 347 11.52 14.72 11.74
N TYR A 348 11.90 15.71 10.94
CA TYR A 348 13.18 16.42 11.12
C TYR A 348 13.38 17.01 12.51
N LYS A 349 12.33 17.58 13.12
CA LYS A 349 12.42 18.17 14.46
C LYS A 349 12.75 17.14 15.51
N VAL A 350 12.15 15.93 15.39
CA VAL A 350 12.39 14.82 16.32
C VAL A 350 13.76 14.20 16.07
N LEU A 351 14.18 14.05 14.81
CA LEU A 351 15.53 13.62 14.48
C LEU A 351 16.58 14.54 15.13
N GLN A 352 16.39 15.88 15.04
CA GLN A 352 17.29 16.82 15.68
C GLN A 352 17.30 16.72 17.22
N ARG A 353 16.13 16.45 17.84
CA ARG A 353 16.03 16.23 19.30
C ARG A 353 16.89 15.08 19.77
N PHE A 354 16.96 14.01 19.00
CA PHE A 354 17.74 12.80 19.32
C PHE A 354 19.13 12.78 18.66
N ASN A 355 19.58 13.90 18.05
CA ASN A 355 20.85 14.01 17.31
C ASN A 355 21.02 12.94 16.22
N ILE A 356 19.94 12.57 15.55
CA ILE A 356 19.94 11.60 14.46
C ILE A 356 20.32 12.32 13.17
N ASP A 357 21.40 11.85 12.52
CA ASP A 357 21.82 12.36 11.22
C ASP A 357 20.90 11.81 10.10
N THR A 358 20.34 12.71 9.28
CA THR A 358 19.49 12.35 8.16
C THR A 358 20.20 11.49 7.11
N ALA A 359 21.52 11.49 7.07
CA ALA A 359 22.32 10.62 6.19
C ALA A 359 22.26 9.12 6.57
N LEU A 360 21.80 8.80 7.79
CA LEU A 360 21.61 7.41 8.25
C LEU A 360 20.25 6.83 7.91
N LEU A 361 19.32 7.66 7.40
CA LEU A 361 17.98 7.22 7.05
C LEU A 361 17.99 6.31 5.81
N PRO A 362 17.02 5.39 5.69
CA PRO A 362 16.85 4.60 4.47
C PRO A 362 16.74 5.45 3.21
N GLU A 363 17.19 4.93 2.08
CA GLU A 363 17.02 5.57 0.78
C GLU A 363 15.53 5.84 0.50
N ASN A 364 15.24 6.95 -0.14
CA ASN A 364 13.88 7.42 -0.47
C ASN A 364 13.00 7.72 0.75
N SER A 365 13.59 7.99 1.92
CA SER A 365 12.85 8.48 3.07
C SER A 365 12.28 9.87 2.82
N GLU A 366 11.00 10.04 3.12
CA GLU A 366 10.36 11.36 3.20
C GLU A 366 10.71 11.99 4.56
N ILE A 367 11.05 13.28 4.54
CA ILE A 367 11.37 14.01 5.78
C ILE A 367 10.38 15.17 5.91
N ILE A 368 9.48 15.07 6.89
CA ILE A 368 8.54 16.14 7.21
C ILE A 368 9.15 17.16 8.19
N ASN A 369 8.53 18.32 8.33
CA ASN A 369 8.92 19.39 9.24
C ASN A 369 10.38 19.86 9.06
N LYS A 370 11.02 19.56 7.92
CA LYS A 370 12.32 20.11 7.57
C LYS A 370 12.15 21.61 7.33
N PRO A 371 12.93 22.48 7.98
CA PRO A 371 12.86 23.91 7.69
C PRO A 371 13.25 24.15 6.25
N ASP A 372 12.54 25.07 5.59
CA ASP A 372 12.87 25.50 4.22
C ASP A 372 14.32 25.98 4.19
N SER A 373 15.13 25.33 3.38
CA SER A 373 16.51 25.75 3.17
C SER A 373 16.59 26.62 1.91
N TYR A 374 16.66 27.93 2.07
CA TYR A 374 16.81 28.85 0.93
C TYR A 374 17.95 28.42 -0.01
N LEU A 375 19.01 27.84 0.53
CA LEU A 375 20.17 27.36 -0.23
C LEU A 375 19.86 26.07 -1.01
N GLU A 376 19.06 25.17 -0.44
CA GLU A 376 18.66 23.92 -1.11
C GLU A 376 17.60 24.18 -2.18
N ASP A 377 16.58 24.99 -1.86
CA ASP A 377 15.47 25.31 -2.76
C ASP A 377 15.91 26.15 -3.95
N ASN A 378 16.95 26.96 -3.76
CA ASN A 378 17.47 27.85 -4.78
C ASN A 378 18.87 27.45 -5.28
N ARG A 379 19.23 26.16 -5.25
CA ARG A 379 20.56 25.66 -5.66
C ARG A 379 21.03 26.21 -7.00
N GLY A 380 20.13 26.28 -7.99
CA GLY A 380 20.43 26.84 -9.30
C GLY A 380 20.80 28.34 -9.24
N MET A 381 20.05 29.11 -8.46
CA MET A 381 20.27 30.52 -8.27
C MET A 381 21.57 30.79 -7.48
N VAL A 382 21.80 30.02 -6.43
CA VAL A 382 23.04 30.09 -5.61
C VAL A 382 24.25 29.73 -6.46
N LEU A 383 24.19 28.68 -7.26
CA LEU A 383 25.25 28.30 -8.17
C LEU A 383 25.52 29.40 -9.21
N ALA A 384 24.47 29.96 -9.81
CA ALA A 384 24.61 31.07 -10.75
C ALA A 384 25.27 32.30 -10.09
N ALA A 385 24.85 32.64 -8.87
CA ALA A 385 25.49 33.76 -8.12
C ALA A 385 26.96 33.48 -7.83
N VAL A 386 27.33 32.28 -7.43
CA VAL A 386 28.73 31.87 -7.21
C VAL A 386 29.53 31.99 -8.51
N VAL A 387 29.02 31.52 -9.64
CA VAL A 387 29.68 31.65 -10.94
C VAL A 387 29.92 33.12 -11.32
N VAL A 388 28.91 33.97 -11.14
CA VAL A 388 29.03 35.42 -11.39
C VAL A 388 30.11 36.04 -10.50
N ILE A 389 30.10 35.74 -9.19
CA ILE A 389 31.10 36.28 -8.25
C ILE A 389 32.51 35.82 -8.65
N VAL A 390 32.72 34.58 -8.96
CA VAL A 390 34.02 34.05 -9.40
C VAL A 390 34.48 34.72 -10.70
N THR A 391 33.57 34.90 -11.66
CA THR A 391 33.88 35.57 -12.93
C THR A 391 34.30 37.04 -12.72
N LEU A 392 33.57 37.77 -11.83
CA LEU A 392 33.92 39.14 -11.47
C LEU A 392 35.29 39.22 -10.77
N LEU A 393 35.61 38.28 -9.86
CA LEU A 393 36.89 38.25 -9.18
C LEU A 393 38.03 37.98 -10.16
N ILE A 394 37.86 37.09 -11.12
CA ILE A 394 38.83 36.83 -12.19
C ILE A 394 39.01 38.12 -13.03
N PHE A 395 37.93 38.76 -13.44
CA PHE A 395 37.97 40.01 -14.22
C PHE A 395 38.72 41.11 -13.48
N ILE A 396 38.42 41.31 -12.19
CA ILE A 396 39.10 42.32 -11.35
C ILE A 396 40.61 41.99 -11.26
N THR A 397 40.94 40.74 -11.04
CA THR A 397 42.33 40.31 -10.93
C THR A 397 43.12 40.57 -12.24
N VAL A 398 42.55 40.24 -13.38
CA VAL A 398 43.11 40.50 -14.71
C VAL A 398 43.26 42.01 -14.95
N LEU A 399 42.22 42.81 -14.58
CA LEU A 399 42.25 44.26 -14.71
C LEU A 399 43.39 44.89 -13.88
N LEU A 400 43.49 44.46 -12.59
CA LEU A 400 44.55 44.95 -11.71
C LEU A 400 45.96 44.55 -12.23
N PHE A 401 46.11 43.34 -12.76
CA PHE A 401 47.38 42.92 -13.40
C PHE A 401 47.72 43.78 -14.63
N TYR A 402 46.70 44.09 -15.47
CA TYR A 402 46.89 44.93 -16.64
C TYR A 402 47.25 46.34 -16.27
N LEU A 403 46.56 46.98 -15.29
CA LEU A 403 46.88 48.31 -14.79
C LEU A 403 48.28 48.41 -14.19
N LYS A 404 48.74 47.38 -13.44
CA LYS A 404 50.08 47.32 -12.89
C LYS A 404 51.18 47.20 -13.98
N ARG A 405 50.84 46.66 -15.15
CA ARG A 405 51.78 46.53 -16.29
C ARG A 405 51.87 47.83 -17.12
N LEU A 406 50.90 48.73 -17.01
CA LEU A 406 50.89 50.04 -17.67
C LEU A 406 51.59 51.14 -16.87
N GLN A 407 51.87 50.93 -15.59
CA GLN A 407 52.73 51.76 -14.73
C GLN A 407 54.18 51.27 -14.85
#